data_771b172c57ec2af96f28d1543884a483
#
_entry.id   771b172c57ec2af96f28d1543884a483
#
_cell.length_a   1.000
_cell.length_b   1.000
_cell.length_c   1.000
_cell.angle_alpha   90.00
_cell.angle_beta   90.00
_cell.angle_gamma   90.00
#
_symmetry.space_group_name_H-M   'P 1'
#
loop_
_entity.id
_entity.type
_entity.pdbx_description
1 polymer ?
#
loop_
_entity_poly.entity_id
_entity_poly.type
_entity_poly.pdbx_seq_one_letter_code
_entity_poly.pdbx_strand_id
1 'polypeptide(L)'
;MAKKIKIVVGITGASGSIYAKVLLEKLQQMKSQVGEVGIVMSDNAKQVWETELSPTPFPSPKGEGKSGVKIKFYGKSDFIAPFASGSSDFRTMIVCPCSMGTLARIASGVSNDLITRAADVMLKERRKLILVPRDTPLSLIHINNMKTITEAGGIICPASPSFYSNPKTFEDLASTVIDRVLDLCGLDVKMYRWSAHPKSFPKERT
;
A
#
# COMPACT_ATOMS: atom_id res chain seq x y z
N MET A 1 16.81 -6.79 -19.97
CA MET A 1 16.49 -6.34 -18.60
C MET A 1 14.98 -6.32 -18.43
N ALA A 2 14.44 -6.84 -17.34
CA ALA A 2 13.00 -6.75 -17.05
C ALA A 2 12.58 -5.29 -16.93
N LYS A 3 11.40 -4.94 -17.47
CA LYS A 3 10.86 -3.57 -17.40
C LYS A 3 10.52 -3.25 -15.93
N LYS A 4 11.09 -2.17 -15.39
CA LYS A 4 10.78 -1.70 -14.04
C LYS A 4 9.32 -1.26 -13.97
N ILE A 5 8.64 -1.63 -12.88
CA ILE A 5 7.23 -1.27 -12.70
C ILE A 5 7.08 0.17 -12.18
N LYS A 6 5.91 0.76 -12.47
CA LYS A 6 5.48 2.04 -11.89
C LYS A 6 4.31 1.79 -10.96
N ILE A 7 4.37 2.40 -9.77
CA ILE A 7 3.42 2.16 -8.68
C ILE A 7 2.78 3.47 -8.25
N VAL A 8 1.47 3.46 -8.03
CA VAL A 8 0.76 4.53 -7.34
C VAL A 8 0.63 4.14 -5.87
N VAL A 9 0.95 5.05 -4.96
CA VAL A 9 0.72 4.89 -3.53
C VAL A 9 -0.28 5.94 -3.06
N GLY A 10 -1.46 5.51 -2.65
CA GLY A 10 -2.45 6.32 -1.97
C GLY A 10 -2.28 6.20 -0.46
N ILE A 11 -2.22 7.31 0.27
CA ILE A 11 -2.14 7.32 1.73
C ILE A 11 -3.39 8.02 2.25
N THR A 12 -4.16 7.35 3.11
CA THR A 12 -5.43 7.88 3.61
C THR A 12 -5.45 8.00 5.14
N GLY A 13 -6.51 8.59 5.69
CA GLY A 13 -6.59 8.97 7.10
C GLY A 13 -6.93 7.84 8.07
N ALA A 14 -6.55 6.60 7.79
CA ALA A 14 -6.58 5.53 8.78
C ALA A 14 -5.32 5.58 9.64
N SER A 15 -5.42 5.25 10.93
CA SER A 15 -4.26 5.04 11.80
C SER A 15 -3.37 3.94 11.24
N GLY A 16 -2.06 4.04 11.42
CA GLY A 16 -1.06 3.13 10.88
C GLY A 16 -0.16 3.77 9.83
N SER A 17 0.18 5.06 9.99
CA SER A 17 1.15 5.77 9.13
C SER A 17 2.49 5.04 9.05
N ILE A 18 2.84 4.25 10.07
CA ILE A 18 4.03 3.39 10.08
C ILE A 18 4.06 2.42 8.89
N TYR A 19 2.91 1.89 8.45
CA TYR A 19 2.84 1.03 7.27
C TYR A 19 3.22 1.79 6.00
N ALA A 20 2.71 3.03 5.85
CA ALA A 20 3.07 3.87 4.71
C ALA A 20 4.56 4.26 4.74
N LYS A 21 5.11 4.59 5.91
CA LYS A 21 6.54 4.87 6.10
C LYS A 21 7.39 3.70 5.62
N VAL A 22 7.15 2.51 6.16
CA VAL A 22 7.90 1.29 5.80
C VAL A 22 7.73 0.95 4.32
N LEU A 23 6.53 1.11 3.76
CA LEU A 23 6.27 0.90 2.34
C LEU A 23 7.14 1.81 1.46
N LEU A 24 7.17 3.11 1.75
CA LEU A 24 7.94 4.09 0.97
C LEU A 24 9.44 3.84 1.08
N GLU A 25 9.95 3.53 2.27
CA GLU A 25 11.36 3.19 2.50
C GLU A 25 11.78 1.94 1.69
N LYS A 26 10.97 0.88 1.71
CA LYS A 26 11.25 -0.34 0.93
C LYS A 26 11.19 -0.08 -0.57
N LEU A 27 10.20 0.64 -1.07
CA LEU A 27 10.09 0.98 -2.50
C LEU A 27 11.30 1.79 -2.98
N GLN A 28 11.84 2.71 -2.17
CA GLN A 28 13.06 3.45 -2.50
C GLN A 28 14.29 2.55 -2.66
N GLN A 29 14.37 1.46 -1.93
CA GLN A 29 15.49 0.51 -1.99
C GLN A 29 15.39 -0.44 -3.20
N MET A 30 14.22 -0.59 -3.82
CA MET A 30 13.95 -1.55 -4.91
C MET A 30 14.26 -1.01 -6.31
N LYS A 31 15.37 -0.28 -6.47
CA LYS A 31 15.76 0.41 -7.72
C LYS A 31 15.94 -0.51 -8.94
N SER A 32 16.15 -1.80 -8.74
CA SER A 32 16.24 -2.79 -9.82
C SER A 32 14.88 -3.16 -10.39
N GLN A 33 13.80 -3.06 -9.59
CA GLN A 33 12.46 -3.52 -9.92
C GLN A 33 11.47 -2.37 -10.10
N VAL A 34 11.63 -1.26 -9.36
CA VAL A 34 10.74 -0.10 -9.36
C VAL A 34 11.41 1.07 -10.09
N GLY A 35 10.70 1.65 -11.04
CA GLY A 35 11.17 2.80 -11.82
C GLY A 35 10.61 4.14 -11.32
N GLU A 36 9.32 4.16 -10.98
CA GLU A 36 8.63 5.39 -10.56
C GLU A 36 7.55 5.06 -9.51
N VAL A 37 7.45 5.92 -8.50
CA VAL A 37 6.37 5.90 -7.50
C VAL A 37 5.65 7.24 -7.51
N GLY A 38 4.35 7.22 -7.83
CA GLY A 38 3.46 8.37 -7.70
C GLY A 38 2.75 8.32 -6.34
N ILE A 39 2.90 9.35 -5.52
CA ILE A 39 2.30 9.40 -4.17
C ILE A 39 1.17 10.42 -4.15
N VAL A 40 0.02 10.00 -3.64
CA VAL A 40 -1.13 10.87 -3.37
C VAL A 40 -1.55 10.71 -1.92
N MET A 41 -1.70 11.82 -1.21
CA MET A 41 -2.07 11.82 0.19
C MET A 41 -3.36 12.59 0.43
N SER A 42 -4.28 12.02 1.20
CA SER A 42 -5.47 12.75 1.63
C SER A 42 -5.13 13.76 2.73
N ASP A 43 -5.98 14.78 2.94
CA ASP A 43 -5.74 15.77 4.00
C ASP A 43 -5.71 15.13 5.38
N ASN A 44 -6.66 14.23 5.68
CA ASN A 44 -6.67 13.51 6.95
C ASN A 44 -5.42 12.65 7.15
N ALA A 45 -4.84 12.11 6.06
CA ALA A 45 -3.62 11.32 6.17
C ALA A 45 -2.43 12.15 6.67
N LYS A 46 -2.35 13.45 6.29
CA LYS A 46 -1.30 14.35 6.78
C LYS A 46 -1.40 14.54 8.30
N GLN A 47 -2.62 14.79 8.79
CA GLN A 47 -2.87 14.96 10.23
C GLN A 47 -2.52 13.68 11.02
N VAL A 48 -2.94 12.52 10.51
CA VAL A 48 -2.63 11.22 11.15
C VAL A 48 -1.13 10.96 11.14
N TRP A 49 -0.44 11.23 10.03
CA TRP A 49 1.02 11.11 9.96
C TRP A 49 1.75 11.95 10.99
N GLU A 50 1.37 13.23 11.10
CA GLU A 50 1.95 14.16 12.08
C GLU A 50 1.68 13.69 13.50
N THR A 51 0.50 13.15 13.78
CA THR A 51 0.12 12.64 15.11
C THR A 51 0.90 11.38 15.50
N GLU A 52 1.08 10.44 14.57
CA GLU A 52 1.64 9.12 14.87
C GLU A 52 3.17 9.06 14.75
N LEU A 53 3.76 9.85 13.86
CA LEU A 53 5.17 9.75 13.49
C LEU A 53 6.00 11.00 13.81
N SER A 54 5.43 12.01 14.52
CA SER A 54 6.22 13.18 14.94
C SER A 54 7.38 12.74 15.86
N PRO A 55 8.62 13.27 15.67
CA PRO A 55 9.03 14.35 14.77
C PRO A 55 9.46 13.88 13.36
N THR A 56 9.12 12.67 12.92
CA THR A 56 9.51 12.18 11.60
C THR A 56 8.79 12.98 10.51
N PRO A 57 9.50 13.80 9.72
CA PRO A 57 8.85 14.60 8.71
C PRO A 57 8.20 13.70 7.65
N PHE A 58 7.07 14.15 7.13
CA PHE A 58 6.49 13.52 5.96
C PHE A 58 7.51 13.50 4.81
N PRO A 59 7.63 12.42 4.04
CA PRO A 59 8.51 12.39 2.88
C PRO A 59 8.21 13.59 1.97
N SER A 60 9.16 14.51 1.86
CA SER A 60 9.00 15.76 1.10
C SER A 60 9.33 15.55 -0.37
N PRO A 61 8.67 16.30 -1.29
CA PRO A 61 9.03 16.30 -2.72
C PRO A 61 10.47 16.72 -3.00
N LYS A 62 11.17 17.35 -2.04
CA LYS A 62 12.54 17.88 -2.20
C LYS A 62 13.65 16.85 -2.15
N GLY A 63 13.33 15.57 -2.05
CA GLY A 63 14.31 14.49 -2.13
C GLY A 63 14.16 13.74 -3.46
N GLU A 64 14.82 14.18 -4.53
CA GLU A 64 15.29 13.21 -5.52
C GLU A 64 16.21 12.29 -4.75
N GLY A 65 15.65 11.18 -4.28
CA GLY A 65 16.39 10.24 -3.46
C GLY A 65 17.63 9.79 -4.24
N LYS A 66 18.78 9.83 -3.61
CA LYS A 66 20.03 9.22 -4.12
C LYS A 66 19.85 7.74 -4.49
N SER A 67 18.63 7.19 -4.33
CA SER A 67 18.27 5.78 -4.50
C SER A 67 18.03 5.33 -5.94
N GLY A 68 17.79 6.24 -6.89
CA GLY A 68 17.53 5.89 -8.30
C GLY A 68 16.12 5.43 -8.63
N VAL A 69 15.16 5.43 -7.66
CA VAL A 69 13.72 5.33 -7.89
C VAL A 69 13.15 6.74 -7.95
N LYS A 70 12.42 7.05 -9.02
CA LYS A 70 11.79 8.36 -9.19
C LYS A 70 10.54 8.45 -8.32
N ILE A 71 10.53 9.36 -7.35
CA ILE A 71 9.38 9.61 -6.48
C ILE A 71 8.76 10.94 -6.83
N LYS A 72 7.44 10.97 -7.05
CA LYS A 72 6.66 12.16 -7.32
C LYS A 72 5.44 12.23 -6.42
N PHE A 73 5.20 13.42 -5.89
CA PHE A 73 3.99 13.73 -5.12
C PHE A 73 2.98 14.46 -6.00
N TYR A 74 1.72 14.09 -5.85
CA TYR A 74 0.61 14.67 -6.59
C TYR A 74 -0.46 15.17 -5.61
N GLY A 75 -1.05 16.30 -5.91
CA GLY A 75 -2.18 16.82 -5.17
C GLY A 75 -3.42 15.92 -5.31
N LYS A 76 -4.28 15.87 -4.29
CA LYS A 76 -5.51 15.07 -4.33
C LYS A 76 -6.48 15.48 -5.45
N SER A 77 -6.36 16.71 -5.97
CA SER A 77 -7.19 17.26 -7.07
C SER A 77 -6.44 17.32 -8.39
N ASP A 78 -5.26 16.72 -8.51
CA ASP A 78 -4.45 16.73 -9.73
C ASP A 78 -4.91 15.62 -10.71
N PHE A 79 -6.03 15.85 -11.38
CA PHE A 79 -6.57 14.92 -12.37
C PHE A 79 -5.78 14.89 -13.70
N ILE A 80 -4.71 15.69 -13.82
CA ILE A 80 -3.77 15.62 -14.97
C ILE A 80 -2.66 14.60 -14.69
N ALA A 81 -2.55 14.09 -13.46
CA ALA A 81 -1.59 13.05 -13.11
C ALA A 81 -1.67 11.84 -14.07
N PRO A 82 -0.53 11.23 -14.47
CA PRO A 82 -0.53 10.17 -15.49
C PRO A 82 -1.49 9.01 -15.18
N PHE A 83 -1.58 8.62 -13.94
CA PHE A 83 -2.39 7.48 -13.50
C PHE A 83 -3.88 7.80 -13.30
N ALA A 84 -4.32 9.03 -13.56
CA ALA A 84 -5.73 9.39 -13.68
C ALA A 84 -6.35 8.91 -15.01
N SER A 85 -5.52 8.42 -15.96
CA SER A 85 -5.96 7.93 -17.26
C SER A 85 -5.59 6.45 -17.49
N GLY A 86 -6.47 5.73 -18.18
CA GLY A 86 -6.25 4.32 -18.57
C GLY A 86 -5.10 4.13 -19.56
N SER A 87 -4.69 5.14 -20.31
CA SER A 87 -3.55 5.07 -21.25
C SER A 87 -2.17 5.06 -20.55
N SER A 88 -2.14 5.31 -19.23
CA SER A 88 -0.91 5.33 -18.43
C SER A 88 -0.25 3.95 -18.36
N ASP A 89 1.08 3.96 -18.15
CA ASP A 89 1.88 2.76 -17.90
C ASP A 89 2.04 2.41 -16.39
N PHE A 90 1.38 3.14 -15.50
CA PHE A 90 1.21 2.73 -14.12
C PHE A 90 0.26 1.54 -14.05
N ARG A 91 0.75 0.37 -13.60
CA ARG A 91 0.00 -0.90 -13.62
C ARG A 91 -0.34 -1.45 -12.24
N THR A 92 0.11 -0.78 -11.20
CA THR A 92 -0.07 -1.21 -9.81
C THR A 92 -0.40 -0.01 -8.94
N MET A 93 -1.38 -0.17 -8.07
CA MET A 93 -1.71 0.81 -7.04
C MET A 93 -1.83 0.13 -5.69
N ILE A 94 -1.28 0.78 -4.68
CA ILE A 94 -1.37 0.39 -3.27
C ILE A 94 -2.04 1.55 -2.53
N VAL A 95 -3.09 1.29 -1.76
CA VAL A 95 -3.66 2.27 -0.83
C VAL A 95 -3.32 1.81 0.59
N CYS A 96 -2.38 2.49 1.23
CA CYS A 96 -1.82 2.07 2.52
C CYS A 96 -1.44 3.27 3.41
N PRO A 97 -2.00 3.38 4.63
CA PRO A 97 -3.18 2.65 5.07
C PRO A 97 -4.43 3.10 4.31
N CYS A 98 -5.43 2.22 4.21
CA CYS A 98 -6.70 2.51 3.56
C CYS A 98 -7.79 2.71 4.63
N SER A 99 -8.37 3.90 4.69
CA SER A 99 -9.55 4.15 5.54
C SER A 99 -10.80 3.50 4.95
N MET A 100 -11.73 3.08 5.80
CA MET A 100 -12.98 2.46 5.35
C MET A 100 -13.83 3.42 4.51
N GLY A 101 -13.75 4.72 4.75
CA GLY A 101 -14.40 5.73 3.91
C GLY A 101 -13.81 5.79 2.49
N THR A 102 -12.50 5.66 2.33
CA THR A 102 -11.87 5.57 0.99
C THR A 102 -12.21 4.25 0.31
N LEU A 103 -12.17 3.14 1.03
CA LEU A 103 -12.57 1.82 0.54
C LEU A 103 -14.03 1.84 0.05
N ALA A 104 -14.94 2.44 0.83
CA ALA A 104 -16.36 2.58 0.46
C ALA A 104 -16.55 3.37 -0.83
N ARG A 105 -15.85 4.51 -1.00
CA ARG A 105 -15.91 5.31 -2.23
C ARG A 105 -15.41 4.53 -3.44
N ILE A 106 -14.32 3.79 -3.30
CA ILE A 106 -13.81 2.93 -4.38
C ILE A 106 -14.82 1.83 -4.71
N ALA A 107 -15.40 1.17 -3.70
CA ALA A 107 -16.41 0.12 -3.89
C ALA A 107 -17.67 0.60 -4.60
N SER A 108 -18.03 1.88 -4.39
CA SER A 108 -19.19 2.51 -5.01
C SER A 108 -18.88 3.23 -6.34
N GLY A 109 -17.64 3.14 -6.85
CA GLY A 109 -17.24 3.80 -8.10
C GLY A 109 -17.14 5.33 -8.01
N VAL A 110 -17.07 5.89 -6.81
CA VAL A 110 -16.94 7.34 -6.60
C VAL A 110 -15.50 7.78 -6.86
N SER A 111 -15.31 8.64 -7.87
CA SER A 111 -14.00 9.14 -8.34
C SER A 111 -13.87 10.66 -8.14
N ASN A 112 -14.03 11.12 -6.90
CA ASN A 112 -14.07 12.55 -6.57
C ASN A 112 -12.73 13.13 -6.09
N ASP A 113 -11.69 12.31 -6.00
CA ASP A 113 -10.30 12.72 -5.77
C ASP A 113 -9.34 11.82 -6.58
N LEU A 114 -8.07 12.18 -6.62
CA LEU A 114 -7.08 11.47 -7.42
C LEU A 114 -6.82 10.04 -6.91
N ILE A 115 -6.99 9.76 -5.60
CA ILE A 115 -6.83 8.41 -5.04
C ILE A 115 -7.95 7.51 -5.58
N THR A 116 -9.19 7.93 -5.44
CA THR A 116 -10.36 7.16 -5.91
C THR A 116 -10.40 7.06 -7.42
N ARG A 117 -10.01 8.12 -8.14
CA ARG A 117 -9.87 8.09 -9.59
C ARG A 117 -8.82 7.10 -10.07
N ALA A 118 -7.65 7.09 -9.45
CA ALA A 118 -6.59 6.12 -9.80
C ALA A 118 -7.04 4.68 -9.51
N ALA A 119 -7.74 4.44 -8.40
CA ALA A 119 -8.27 3.13 -8.08
C ALA A 119 -9.33 2.66 -9.10
N ASP A 120 -10.24 3.55 -9.53
CA ASP A 120 -11.20 3.29 -10.62
C ASP A 120 -10.48 2.89 -11.91
N VAL A 121 -9.42 3.62 -12.29
CA VAL A 121 -8.59 3.28 -13.45
C VAL A 121 -7.96 1.89 -13.29
N MET A 122 -7.44 1.55 -12.12
CA MET A 122 -6.87 0.21 -11.90
C MET A 122 -7.90 -0.90 -12.10
N LEU A 123 -9.11 -0.73 -11.55
CA LEU A 123 -10.17 -1.73 -11.67
C LEU A 123 -10.68 -1.87 -13.11
N LYS A 124 -11.03 -0.77 -13.78
CA LYS A 124 -11.56 -0.82 -15.15
C LYS A 124 -10.56 -1.35 -16.18
N GLU A 125 -9.26 -1.11 -15.97
CA GLU A 125 -8.18 -1.58 -16.84
C GLU A 125 -7.68 -2.99 -16.44
N ARG A 126 -8.32 -3.64 -15.48
CA ARG A 126 -7.90 -4.95 -14.94
C ARG A 126 -6.45 -4.96 -14.45
N ARG A 127 -6.01 -3.84 -13.88
CA ARG A 127 -4.70 -3.66 -13.27
C ARG A 127 -4.73 -4.00 -11.79
N LYS A 128 -3.57 -4.10 -11.19
CA LYS A 128 -3.44 -4.49 -9.79
C LYS A 128 -3.79 -3.34 -8.85
N LEU A 129 -4.82 -3.53 -8.04
CA LEU A 129 -5.20 -2.65 -6.94
C LEU A 129 -5.11 -3.42 -5.63
N ILE A 130 -4.31 -2.93 -4.68
CA ILE A 130 -4.16 -3.51 -3.35
C ILE A 130 -4.58 -2.47 -2.33
N LEU A 131 -5.60 -2.78 -1.54
CA LEU A 131 -6.04 -1.94 -0.43
C LEU A 131 -5.60 -2.57 0.88
N VAL A 132 -4.98 -1.75 1.75
CA VAL A 132 -4.50 -2.15 3.08
C VAL A 132 -5.39 -1.50 4.14
N PRO A 133 -6.63 -2.01 4.35
CA PRO A 133 -7.55 -1.42 5.31
C PRO A 133 -7.05 -1.61 6.75
N ARG A 134 -7.26 -0.56 7.57
CA ARG A 134 -7.00 -0.60 9.01
C ARG A 134 -8.20 0.00 9.73
N ASP A 135 -8.99 -0.86 10.34
CA ASP A 135 -10.12 -0.48 11.17
C ASP A 135 -10.53 -1.62 12.11
N THR A 136 -11.17 -1.29 13.23
CA THR A 136 -11.74 -2.25 14.18
C THR A 136 -12.75 -1.54 15.10
N PRO A 137 -13.95 -2.14 15.39
CA PRO A 137 -14.51 -3.33 14.75
C PRO A 137 -15.01 -3.05 13.33
N LEU A 138 -15.29 -4.09 12.56
CA LEU A 138 -15.85 -3.94 11.21
C LEU A 138 -17.37 -4.02 11.24
N SER A 139 -18.03 -3.06 10.57
CA SER A 139 -19.48 -3.14 10.31
C SER A 139 -19.79 -4.03 9.10
N LEU A 140 -21.03 -4.46 8.97
CA LEU A 140 -21.47 -5.19 7.77
C LEU A 140 -21.27 -4.38 6.48
N ILE A 141 -21.40 -3.04 6.55
CA ILE A 141 -21.13 -2.15 5.42
C ILE A 141 -19.67 -2.27 4.99
N HIS A 142 -18.72 -2.27 5.94
CA HIS A 142 -17.31 -2.45 5.66
C HIS A 142 -17.03 -3.79 4.97
N ILE A 143 -17.60 -4.87 5.49
CA ILE A 143 -17.45 -6.23 4.95
C ILE A 143 -18.02 -6.31 3.52
N ASN A 144 -19.21 -5.75 3.27
CA ASN A 144 -19.80 -5.72 1.95
C ASN A 144 -18.97 -4.91 0.95
N ASN A 145 -18.42 -3.77 1.35
CA ASN A 145 -17.52 -2.98 0.50
C ASN A 145 -16.23 -3.74 0.17
N MET A 146 -15.63 -4.44 1.13
CA MET A 146 -14.46 -5.31 0.87
C MET A 146 -14.81 -6.44 -0.10
N LYS A 147 -15.99 -7.07 0.05
CA LYS A 147 -16.50 -8.08 -0.88
C LYS A 147 -16.60 -7.50 -2.30
N THR A 148 -17.25 -6.35 -2.46
CA THR A 148 -17.42 -5.68 -3.77
C THR A 148 -16.08 -5.42 -4.44
N ILE A 149 -15.10 -4.90 -3.71
CA ILE A 149 -13.74 -4.66 -4.24
C ILE A 149 -13.09 -5.98 -4.69
N THR A 150 -13.24 -7.05 -3.90
CA THR A 150 -12.66 -8.36 -4.21
C THR A 150 -13.30 -8.94 -5.48
N GLU A 151 -14.61 -8.85 -5.62
CA GLU A 151 -15.37 -9.29 -6.82
C GLU A 151 -14.97 -8.47 -8.06
N ALA A 152 -14.67 -7.18 -7.89
CA ALA A 152 -14.17 -6.32 -8.97
C ALA A 152 -12.70 -6.60 -9.36
N GLY A 153 -12.01 -7.50 -8.66
CA GLY A 153 -10.61 -7.88 -8.93
C GLY A 153 -9.57 -7.12 -8.12
N GLY A 154 -9.98 -6.28 -7.16
CA GLY A 154 -9.06 -5.67 -6.20
C GLY A 154 -8.65 -6.67 -5.10
N ILE A 155 -7.53 -6.41 -4.46
CA ILE A 155 -7.00 -7.23 -3.38
C ILE A 155 -7.18 -6.50 -2.06
N ILE A 156 -7.88 -7.11 -1.12
CA ILE A 156 -7.97 -6.65 0.26
C ILE A 156 -6.88 -7.35 1.06
N CYS A 157 -5.91 -6.57 1.53
CA CYS A 157 -4.80 -7.03 2.38
C CYS A 157 -4.83 -6.25 3.70
N PRO A 158 -5.61 -6.67 4.70
CA PRO A 158 -5.74 -5.93 5.95
C PRO A 158 -4.39 -5.68 6.63
N ALA A 159 -4.26 -4.56 7.34
CA ALA A 159 -3.10 -4.24 8.16
C ALA A 159 -3.06 -5.14 9.42
N SER A 160 -2.99 -6.46 9.20
CA SER A 160 -2.95 -7.50 10.23
C SER A 160 -1.58 -8.15 10.24
N PRO A 161 -0.67 -7.73 11.14
CA PRO A 161 0.69 -8.24 11.18
C PRO A 161 0.77 -9.73 11.51
N SER A 162 1.82 -10.40 11.03
CA SER A 162 2.14 -11.77 11.40
C SER A 162 3.33 -11.82 12.37
N PHE A 163 3.39 -12.87 13.18
CA PHE A 163 4.41 -13.04 14.21
C PHE A 163 5.41 -14.16 13.92
N TYR A 164 5.28 -14.85 12.78
CA TYR A 164 6.14 -15.99 12.43
C TYR A 164 7.61 -15.63 12.28
N SER A 165 7.92 -14.39 11.87
CA SER A 165 9.30 -13.88 11.75
C SER A 165 9.90 -13.43 13.08
N ASN A 166 9.14 -13.50 14.20
CA ASN A 166 9.53 -13.01 15.52
C ASN A 166 9.97 -11.53 15.52
N PRO A 167 9.08 -10.60 15.04
CA PRO A 167 9.39 -9.18 14.95
C PRO A 167 9.74 -8.60 16.33
N LYS A 168 10.70 -7.68 16.38
CA LYS A 168 11.22 -7.10 17.63
C LYS A 168 10.86 -5.62 17.79
N THR A 169 10.59 -4.94 16.70
CA THR A 169 10.24 -3.52 16.64
C THR A 169 8.88 -3.33 15.99
N PHE A 170 8.31 -2.14 16.11
CA PHE A 170 7.09 -1.79 15.39
C PHE A 170 7.32 -1.77 13.86
N GLU A 171 8.50 -1.37 13.42
CA GLU A 171 8.91 -1.40 12.02
C GLU A 171 9.00 -2.83 11.49
N ASP A 172 9.56 -3.77 12.27
CA ASP A 172 9.58 -5.18 11.90
C ASP A 172 8.16 -5.73 11.77
N LEU A 173 7.29 -5.36 12.71
CA LEU A 173 5.90 -5.80 12.73
C LEU A 173 5.15 -5.26 11.50
N ALA A 174 5.29 -3.95 11.21
CA ALA A 174 4.73 -3.33 10.02
C ALA A 174 5.28 -3.95 8.73
N SER A 175 6.58 -4.31 8.71
CA SER A 175 7.23 -4.97 7.59
C SER A 175 6.58 -6.30 7.22
N THR A 176 6.02 -7.05 8.18
CA THR A 176 5.34 -8.32 7.87
C THR A 176 4.13 -8.14 6.95
N VAL A 177 3.40 -7.03 7.11
CA VAL A 177 2.28 -6.65 6.23
C VAL A 177 2.81 -6.11 4.90
N ILE A 178 3.78 -5.20 4.95
CA ILE A 178 4.28 -4.52 3.75
C ILE A 178 5.01 -5.48 2.81
N ASP A 179 5.77 -6.42 3.34
CA ASP A 179 6.42 -7.45 2.52
C ASP A 179 5.38 -8.29 1.77
N ARG A 180 4.26 -8.62 2.42
CA ARG A 180 3.15 -9.30 1.75
C ARG A 180 2.51 -8.43 0.67
N VAL A 181 2.32 -7.14 0.92
CA VAL A 181 1.80 -6.18 -0.08
C VAL A 181 2.72 -6.09 -1.29
N LEU A 182 4.03 -5.99 -1.07
CA LEU A 182 5.03 -5.92 -2.14
C LEU A 182 5.13 -7.24 -2.93
N ASP A 183 5.05 -8.40 -2.27
CA ASP A 183 4.96 -9.72 -2.90
C ASP A 183 3.70 -9.82 -3.79
N LEU A 184 2.55 -9.34 -3.32
CA LEU A 184 1.32 -9.25 -4.10
C LEU A 184 1.47 -8.31 -5.31
N CYS A 185 2.33 -7.30 -5.25
CA CYS A 185 2.68 -6.47 -6.42
C CYS A 185 3.47 -7.24 -7.48
N GLY A 186 4.03 -8.40 -7.14
CA GLY A 186 4.93 -9.18 -8.00
C GLY A 186 6.39 -8.73 -7.89
N LEU A 187 6.73 -8.05 -6.80
CA LEU A 187 8.12 -7.68 -6.49
C LEU A 187 8.82 -8.81 -5.75
N ASP A 188 10.09 -8.99 -6.03
CA ASP A 188 10.93 -9.93 -5.29
C ASP A 188 11.31 -9.32 -3.94
N VAL A 189 10.76 -9.90 -2.88
CA VAL A 189 10.91 -9.43 -1.50
C VAL A 189 11.41 -10.55 -0.61
N LYS A 190 12.42 -10.26 0.20
CA LYS A 190 12.86 -11.17 1.26
C LYS A 190 11.84 -11.14 2.39
N MET A 191 11.01 -12.17 2.48
CA MET A 191 9.99 -12.31 3.51
C MET A 191 9.99 -13.73 4.11
N TYR A 192 9.40 -13.88 5.28
CA TYR A 192 9.14 -15.20 5.83
C TYR A 192 8.21 -15.98 4.90
N ARG A 193 8.64 -17.21 4.52
CA ARG A 193 7.82 -18.15 3.74
C ARG A 193 7.68 -19.44 4.52
N TRP A 194 6.47 -19.91 4.68
CA TRP A 194 6.16 -21.08 5.51
C TRP A 194 6.97 -22.34 5.15
N SER A 195 7.19 -22.59 3.88
CA SER A 195 7.93 -23.76 3.39
C SER A 195 9.46 -23.63 3.44
N ALA A 196 10.01 -22.42 3.66
CA ALA A 196 11.45 -22.17 3.63
C ALA A 196 12.17 -22.47 4.96
N HIS A 197 11.41 -22.70 6.05
CA HIS A 197 11.95 -22.99 7.37
C HIS A 197 11.23 -24.19 7.97
N PRO A 198 11.66 -25.44 7.70
CA PRO A 198 11.19 -26.59 8.43
C PRO A 198 11.76 -26.50 9.86
N LYS A 199 11.11 -25.75 10.74
CA LYS A 199 11.34 -25.92 12.17
C LYS A 199 10.72 -27.25 12.53
N SER A 200 11.56 -28.21 12.87
CA SER A 200 11.11 -29.40 13.62
C SER A 200 10.35 -28.89 14.86
N PHE A 201 9.05 -29.16 14.90
CA PHE A 201 8.33 -29.02 16.17
C PHE A 201 9.08 -29.77 17.22
N PRO A 202 9.27 -29.24 18.43
CA PRO A 202 9.84 -30.04 19.52
C PRO A 202 8.99 -31.31 19.62
N LYS A 203 9.63 -32.51 19.51
CA LYS A 203 8.96 -33.73 19.78
C LYS A 203 8.41 -33.62 21.21
N GLU A 204 7.10 -33.78 21.37
CA GLU A 204 6.49 -33.91 22.69
C GLU A 204 7.31 -34.94 23.48
N ARG A 205 7.83 -34.54 24.64
CA ARG A 205 8.40 -35.48 25.57
C ARG A 205 7.22 -36.24 26.17
N THR A 206 7.01 -37.44 25.69
CA THR A 206 6.21 -38.48 26.39
C THR A 206 6.83 -38.79 27.72
#